data_6fcb2791835e33793831791a8fad0f61
#
_entry.id   6fcb2791835e33793831791a8fad0f61
#
_cell.length_a   1.000
_cell.length_b   1.000
_cell.length_c   1.000
_cell.angle_alpha   90.00
_cell.angle_beta   90.00
_cell.angle_gamma   90.00
#
_symmetry.space_group_name_H-M   'P 1'
#
loop_
_entity.id
_entity.type
_entity.pdbx_description
1 polymer ?
#
loop_
_entity_poly.entity_id
_entity_poly.type
_entity_poly.pdbx_seq_one_letter_code
_entity_poly.pdbx_strand_id
1 'polypeptide(L)'
;MTTVDELLFFDSHQDALTLYQAFREAVLGKVPDARIEVKKTQISFFNRRMFAAVSFAPVRKAKDRPKPFLTITFGLPYRKESDRIDLAVEAYPNRWTHHVMIGTAEEVDKELVSWIVEAAEFAKNVKR
;
A
#
# COMPACT_ATOMS: atom_id res chain seq x y z
N MET A 1 17.25 -0.37 -2.42
CA MET A 1 17.37 0.09 -3.82
C MET A 1 16.25 -0.47 -4.68
N THR A 2 15.61 0.37 -5.47
CA THR A 2 14.50 -0.03 -6.33
C THR A 2 15.00 -0.95 -7.44
N THR A 3 14.36 -2.09 -7.64
CA THR A 3 14.79 -3.08 -8.62
C THR A 3 14.31 -2.72 -10.04
N VAL A 4 14.86 -3.41 -11.03
CA VAL A 4 14.43 -3.23 -12.43
C VAL A 4 12.96 -3.59 -12.58
N ASP A 5 12.51 -4.68 -11.96
CA ASP A 5 11.10 -5.08 -12.05
C ASP A 5 10.18 -4.02 -11.45
N GLU A 6 10.58 -3.42 -10.34
CA GLU A 6 9.80 -2.33 -9.74
C GLU A 6 9.73 -1.14 -10.69
N LEU A 7 10.86 -0.78 -11.32
CA LEU A 7 10.88 0.33 -12.26
C LEU A 7 10.01 0.06 -13.48
N LEU A 8 10.04 -1.16 -13.99
CA LEU A 8 9.21 -1.53 -15.14
C LEU A 8 7.73 -1.47 -14.84
N PHE A 9 7.33 -1.75 -13.60
CA PHE A 9 5.94 -1.65 -13.18
C PHE A 9 5.40 -0.23 -13.40
N PHE A 10 6.26 0.78 -13.29
CA PHE A 10 5.87 2.18 -13.45
C PHE A 10 6.14 2.73 -14.84
N ASP A 11 6.43 1.88 -15.82
CA ASP A 11 6.80 2.32 -17.16
C ASP A 11 5.72 3.21 -17.79
N SER A 12 4.43 2.88 -17.63
CA SER A 12 3.33 3.70 -18.14
C SER A 12 2.84 4.74 -17.14
N HIS A 13 3.45 4.83 -15.96
CA HIS A 13 3.04 5.75 -14.90
C HIS A 13 4.26 6.31 -14.19
N GLN A 14 5.20 6.84 -14.99
CA GLN A 14 6.48 7.28 -14.44
C GLN A 14 6.35 8.41 -13.43
N ASP A 15 5.31 9.24 -13.57
CA ASP A 15 5.05 10.32 -12.62
C ASP A 15 4.62 9.82 -11.24
N ALA A 16 4.21 8.55 -11.13
CA ALA A 16 3.85 7.97 -9.84
C ALA A 16 5.03 7.27 -9.16
N LEU A 17 6.17 7.15 -9.84
CA LEU A 17 7.33 6.45 -9.28
C LEU A 17 7.82 7.08 -7.98
N THR A 18 7.83 8.42 -7.89
CA THR A 18 8.25 9.11 -6.67
C THR A 18 7.35 8.78 -5.49
N LEU A 19 6.04 8.60 -5.74
CA LEU A 19 5.11 8.19 -4.69
C LEU A 19 5.48 6.81 -4.17
N TYR A 20 5.75 5.89 -5.09
CA TYR A 20 6.15 4.54 -4.73
C TYR A 20 7.46 4.52 -3.95
N GLN A 21 8.45 5.27 -4.42
CA GLN A 21 9.74 5.28 -3.75
C GLN A 21 9.64 5.81 -2.32
N ALA A 22 8.82 6.84 -2.10
CA ALA A 22 8.57 7.35 -0.76
C ALA A 22 7.94 6.28 0.13
N PHE A 23 6.94 5.58 -0.41
CA PHE A 23 6.26 4.52 0.33
C PHE A 23 7.21 3.36 0.63
N ARG A 24 7.96 2.93 -0.38
CA ARG A 24 8.90 1.82 -0.25
C ARG A 24 9.94 2.09 0.84
N GLU A 25 10.53 3.28 0.81
CA GLU A 25 11.54 3.65 1.81
C GLU A 25 10.96 3.70 3.21
N ALA A 26 9.77 4.29 3.35
CA ALA A 26 9.12 4.40 4.65
C ALA A 26 8.80 3.02 5.22
N VAL A 27 8.27 2.12 4.38
CA VAL A 27 7.92 0.78 4.83
C VAL A 27 9.16 -0.02 5.19
N LEU A 28 10.19 -0.01 4.34
CA LEU A 28 11.41 -0.75 4.62
C LEU A 28 12.17 -0.20 5.82
N GLY A 29 12.00 1.09 6.12
CA GLY A 29 12.58 1.68 7.32
C GLY A 29 11.97 1.12 8.60
N LYS A 30 10.70 0.69 8.58
CA LYS A 30 10.00 0.15 9.73
C LYS A 30 9.91 -1.38 9.71
N VAL A 31 9.92 -1.97 8.53
CA VAL A 31 9.82 -3.43 8.33
C VAL A 31 10.97 -3.83 7.39
N PRO A 32 12.21 -3.81 7.89
CA PRO A 32 13.39 -3.98 7.02
C PRO A 32 13.50 -5.34 6.36
N ASP A 33 12.87 -6.36 6.91
CA ASP A 33 12.89 -7.70 6.32
C ASP A 33 11.68 -7.97 5.43
N ALA A 34 10.91 -6.94 5.10
CA ALA A 34 9.78 -7.11 4.19
C ALA A 34 10.26 -7.58 2.83
N ARG A 35 9.53 -8.54 2.26
CA ARG A 35 9.80 -9.07 0.93
C ARG A 35 8.89 -8.36 -0.06
N ILE A 36 9.42 -7.97 -1.20
CA ILE A 36 8.67 -7.25 -2.22
C ILE A 36 8.52 -8.15 -3.44
N GLU A 37 7.30 -8.31 -3.93
CA GLU A 37 7.02 -9.09 -5.14
C GLU A 37 6.27 -8.21 -6.13
N VAL A 38 6.82 -8.10 -7.35
CA VAL A 38 6.18 -7.34 -8.41
C VAL A 38 5.27 -8.30 -9.19
N LYS A 39 4.00 -7.94 -9.27
CA LYS A 39 3.00 -8.72 -9.99
C LYS A 39 2.47 -7.89 -11.15
N LYS A 40 1.61 -8.49 -11.97
CA LYS A 40 1.12 -7.81 -13.18
C LYS A 40 0.39 -6.51 -12.85
N THR A 41 -0.44 -6.51 -11.81
CA THR A 41 -1.29 -5.35 -11.51
C THR A 41 -0.98 -4.69 -10.17
N GLN A 42 -0.01 -5.18 -9.43
CA GLN A 42 0.35 -4.60 -8.14
C GLN A 42 1.75 -5.00 -7.71
N ILE A 43 2.32 -4.23 -6.81
CA ILE A 43 3.55 -4.61 -6.10
C ILE A 43 3.14 -4.93 -4.67
N SER A 44 3.47 -6.13 -4.22
CA SER A 44 3.02 -6.65 -2.93
C SER A 44 4.17 -6.71 -1.94
N PHE A 45 3.87 -6.38 -0.69
CA PHE A 45 4.83 -6.40 0.42
C PHE A 45 4.44 -7.49 1.40
N PHE A 46 5.40 -8.34 1.73
CA PHE A 46 5.17 -9.50 2.60
C PHE A 46 6.13 -9.48 3.78
N ASN A 47 5.63 -9.92 4.93
CA ASN A 47 6.50 -10.51 5.92
C ASN A 47 6.14 -12.00 5.92
N ARG A 48 5.48 -12.53 6.93
CA ARG A 48 4.97 -13.91 6.86
C ARG A 48 3.86 -14.03 5.81
N ARG A 49 3.04 -12.99 5.69
CA ARG A 49 1.95 -12.89 4.72
C ARG A 49 1.99 -11.52 4.08
N MET A 50 1.22 -11.35 3.02
CA MET A 50 1.09 -10.04 2.39
C MET A 50 0.42 -9.08 3.38
N PHE A 51 1.05 -7.93 3.63
CA PHE A 51 0.48 -6.94 4.54
C PHE A 51 0.13 -5.64 3.83
N ALA A 52 0.68 -5.38 2.66
CA ALA A 52 0.39 -4.17 1.92
C ALA A 52 0.67 -4.38 0.43
N ALA A 53 0.08 -3.53 -0.38
CA ALA A 53 0.33 -3.55 -1.83
C ALA A 53 0.14 -2.14 -2.37
N VAL A 54 0.77 -1.86 -3.51
CA VAL A 54 0.53 -0.63 -4.25
C VAL A 54 0.01 -0.99 -5.63
N SER A 55 -0.87 -0.16 -6.17
CA SER A 55 -1.47 -0.41 -7.47
C SER A 55 -2.03 0.89 -8.04
N PHE A 56 -2.63 0.80 -9.21
CA PHE A 56 -3.37 1.91 -9.81
C PHE A 56 -4.88 1.64 -9.80
N ALA A 57 -5.35 0.83 -8.85
CA ALA A 57 -6.78 0.54 -8.71
C ALA A 57 -7.55 1.83 -8.44
N PRO A 58 -8.56 2.16 -9.26
CA PRO A 58 -9.27 3.43 -9.10
C PRO A 58 -10.37 3.30 -8.05
N VAL A 59 -10.07 3.70 -6.82
CA VAL A 59 -11.05 3.64 -5.72
C VAL A 59 -11.77 4.98 -5.51
N ARG A 60 -11.49 5.98 -6.36
CA ARG A 60 -12.22 7.24 -6.42
C ARG A 60 -12.72 7.46 -7.83
N LYS A 61 -13.76 8.27 -7.99
CA LYS A 61 -14.21 8.70 -9.31
C LYS A 61 -13.08 9.45 -10.01
N ALA A 62 -13.06 9.39 -11.34
CA ALA A 62 -11.97 9.99 -12.13
C ALA A 62 -11.72 11.45 -11.76
N LYS A 63 -12.80 12.23 -11.52
CA LYS A 63 -12.69 13.65 -11.21
C LYS A 63 -12.05 13.92 -9.85
N ASP A 64 -12.07 12.91 -8.95
CA ASP A 64 -11.58 13.06 -7.59
C ASP A 64 -10.19 12.44 -7.39
N ARG A 65 -9.59 11.91 -8.47
CA ARG A 65 -8.27 11.28 -8.37
C ARG A 65 -7.16 12.32 -8.51
N PRO A 66 -6.16 12.29 -7.62
CA PRO A 66 -4.98 13.12 -7.83
C PRO A 66 -4.22 12.69 -9.08
N LYS A 67 -3.37 13.54 -9.60
CA LYS A 67 -2.53 13.25 -10.78
C LYS A 67 -1.11 13.69 -10.45
N PRO A 68 -0.16 12.77 -10.31
CA PRO A 68 -0.34 11.29 -10.36
C PRO A 68 -1.04 10.76 -9.12
N PHE A 69 -1.33 9.47 -9.12
CA PHE A 69 -1.84 8.82 -7.92
C PHE A 69 -1.26 7.42 -7.77
N LEU A 70 -1.31 6.93 -6.54
CA LEU A 70 -0.94 5.55 -6.21
C LEU A 70 -1.94 5.08 -5.16
N THR A 71 -2.47 3.87 -5.33
CA THR A 71 -3.40 3.30 -4.37
C THR A 71 -2.64 2.37 -3.44
N ILE A 72 -2.71 2.66 -2.14
CA ILE A 72 -2.08 1.86 -1.10
C ILE A 72 -3.15 0.95 -0.51
N THR A 73 -2.88 -0.34 -0.45
CA THR A 73 -3.80 -1.34 0.10
C THR A 73 -3.14 -2.00 1.30
N PHE A 74 -3.89 -2.19 2.39
CA PHE A 74 -3.35 -2.87 3.58
C PHE A 74 -4.47 -3.59 4.32
N GLY A 75 -4.10 -4.61 5.11
CA GLY A 75 -5.05 -5.47 5.81
C GLY A 75 -4.96 -5.36 7.33
N LEU A 76 -6.11 -5.28 7.99
CA LEU A 76 -6.22 -5.20 9.44
C LEU A 76 -7.32 -6.16 9.91
N PRO A 77 -7.31 -6.55 11.20
CA PRO A 77 -8.37 -7.44 11.71
C PRO A 77 -9.68 -6.72 11.98
N TYR A 78 -9.76 -5.43 11.74
CA TYR A 78 -10.95 -4.61 11.98
C TYR A 78 -11.03 -3.51 10.94
N ARG A 79 -12.18 -2.87 10.84
CA ARG A 79 -12.36 -1.74 9.94
C ARG A 79 -11.84 -0.47 10.60
N LYS A 80 -10.81 0.12 10.02
CA LYS A 80 -10.25 1.38 10.51
C LYS A 80 -11.05 2.55 9.92
N GLU A 81 -11.40 3.50 10.78
CA GLU A 81 -12.16 4.68 10.36
C GLU A 81 -11.22 5.86 10.17
N SER A 82 -11.26 6.46 9.00
CA SER A 82 -10.50 7.66 8.69
C SER A 82 -11.01 8.24 7.37
N ASP A 83 -11.06 9.57 7.29
CA ASP A 83 -11.43 10.24 6.04
C ASP A 83 -10.44 9.95 4.92
N ARG A 84 -9.22 9.52 5.26
CA ARG A 84 -8.20 9.19 4.27
C ARG A 84 -8.42 7.85 3.61
N ILE A 85 -9.24 6.98 4.22
CA ILE A 85 -9.49 5.64 3.70
C ILE A 85 -10.65 5.73 2.73
N ASP A 86 -10.37 5.44 1.46
CA ASP A 86 -11.36 5.56 0.39
C ASP A 86 -12.32 4.38 0.34
N LEU A 87 -11.84 3.21 0.78
CA LEU A 87 -12.65 1.99 0.71
C LEU A 87 -12.13 1.01 1.73
N ALA A 88 -13.04 0.35 2.46
CA ALA A 88 -12.70 -0.73 3.38
C ALA A 88 -13.69 -1.86 3.17
N VAL A 89 -13.17 -3.07 2.94
CA VAL A 89 -13.99 -4.25 2.62
C VAL A 89 -13.56 -5.41 3.51
N GLU A 90 -14.54 -6.08 4.10
CA GLU A 90 -14.26 -7.28 4.89
C GLU A 90 -14.15 -8.47 3.93
N ALA A 91 -12.93 -8.78 3.51
CA ALA A 91 -12.67 -9.86 2.56
C ALA A 91 -12.93 -11.23 3.18
N TYR A 92 -12.61 -11.38 4.46
CA TYR A 92 -12.86 -12.59 5.26
C TYR A 92 -13.25 -12.14 6.65
N PRO A 93 -13.91 -12.98 7.45
CA PRO A 93 -14.24 -12.60 8.83
C PRO A 93 -13.01 -12.10 9.59
N ASN A 94 -13.12 -10.90 10.13
CA ASN A 94 -12.05 -10.22 10.88
C ASN A 94 -10.81 -9.94 10.05
N ARG A 95 -10.98 -9.77 8.73
CA ARG A 95 -9.88 -9.38 7.84
C ARG A 95 -10.38 -8.32 6.87
N TRP A 96 -10.03 -7.10 7.17
CA TRP A 96 -10.49 -5.93 6.42
C TRP A 96 -9.38 -5.39 5.53
N THR A 97 -9.70 -5.24 4.25
CA THR A 97 -8.80 -4.66 3.26
C THR A 97 -9.15 -3.19 3.10
N HIS A 98 -8.16 -2.33 3.27
CA HIS A 98 -8.32 -0.88 3.21
C HIS A 98 -7.58 -0.33 2.01
N HIS A 99 -8.14 0.69 1.35
CA HIS A 99 -7.52 1.34 0.21
C HIS A 99 -7.43 2.84 0.47
N VAL A 100 -6.23 3.38 0.28
CA VAL A 100 -5.95 4.80 0.44
C VAL A 100 -5.25 5.28 -0.83
N MET A 101 -5.76 6.34 -1.45
CA MET A 101 -5.15 6.90 -2.64
C MET A 101 -4.28 8.09 -2.23
N ILE A 102 -3.03 8.08 -2.68
CA ILE A 102 -2.12 9.21 -2.41
C ILE A 102 -1.75 9.89 -3.72
N GLY A 103 -1.50 11.18 -3.65
CA GLY A 103 -1.11 11.99 -4.82
C GLY A 103 0.19 12.74 -4.62
N THR A 104 0.77 12.74 -3.41
CA THR A 104 2.04 13.38 -3.11
C THR A 104 2.86 12.50 -2.18
N ALA A 105 4.18 12.66 -2.23
CA ALA A 105 5.07 11.91 -1.34
C ALA A 105 4.84 12.30 0.13
N GLU A 106 4.41 13.53 0.38
CA GLU A 106 4.12 14.01 1.73
C GLU A 106 2.98 13.25 2.39
N GLU A 107 2.11 12.63 1.60
CA GLU A 107 1.02 11.84 2.14
C GLU A 107 1.50 10.49 2.71
N VAL A 108 2.75 10.12 2.42
CA VAL A 108 3.39 8.98 3.08
C VAL A 108 3.94 9.51 4.41
N ASP A 109 3.04 9.77 5.35
CA ASP A 109 3.36 10.41 6.61
C ASP A 109 3.34 9.39 7.74
N LYS A 110 3.56 9.88 8.97
CA LYS A 110 3.61 9.00 10.14
C LYS A 110 2.32 8.22 10.34
N GLU A 111 1.19 8.85 10.06
CA GLU A 111 -0.11 8.20 10.22
C GLU A 111 -0.25 7.02 9.26
N LEU A 112 0.00 7.24 7.97
CA LEU A 112 -0.10 6.16 6.98
C LEU A 112 0.89 5.05 7.30
N VAL A 113 2.14 5.41 7.63
CA VAL A 113 3.15 4.42 7.96
C VAL A 113 2.76 3.61 9.19
N SER A 114 2.14 4.25 10.19
CA SER A 114 1.70 3.53 11.39
C SER A 114 0.64 2.49 11.04
N TRP A 115 -0.24 2.78 10.08
CA TRP A 115 -1.24 1.81 9.63
C TRP A 115 -0.58 0.62 8.94
N ILE A 116 0.46 0.89 8.14
CA ILE A 116 1.18 -0.17 7.44
C ILE A 116 1.96 -1.05 8.43
N VAL A 117 2.57 -0.45 9.46
CA VAL A 117 3.25 -1.20 10.50
C VAL A 117 2.25 -2.09 11.25
N GLU A 118 1.08 -1.54 11.56
CA GLU A 118 0.01 -2.31 12.20
C GLU A 118 -0.41 -3.49 11.33
N ALA A 119 -0.54 -3.26 10.02
CA ALA A 119 -0.88 -4.31 9.07
C ALA A 119 0.21 -5.38 9.01
N ALA A 120 1.48 -4.97 9.05
CA ALA A 120 2.60 -5.90 9.05
C ALA A 120 2.59 -6.78 10.30
N GLU A 121 2.32 -6.19 11.46
CA GLU A 121 2.20 -6.96 12.70
C GLU A 121 1.05 -7.95 12.65
N PHE A 122 -0.10 -7.52 12.12
CA PHE A 122 -1.23 -8.40 11.97
C PHE A 122 -0.89 -9.59 11.05
N ALA A 123 -0.26 -9.31 9.91
CA ALA A 123 0.09 -10.36 8.95
C ALA A 123 1.10 -11.34 9.52
N LYS A 124 2.01 -10.84 10.38
CA LYS A 124 3.03 -11.67 11.01
C LYS A 124 2.43 -12.64 12.01
N ASN A 125 1.38 -12.21 12.72
CA ASN A 125 0.81 -12.95 13.85
C ASN A 125 -0.45 -13.72 13.50
N VAL A 126 -0.97 -13.56 12.28
CA VAL A 126 -2.20 -14.25 11.91
C VAL A 126 -1.95 -15.75 11.76
N LYS A 127 -2.81 -16.54 12.37
CA LYS A 127 -2.73 -18.00 12.26
C LYS A 127 -3.56 -18.44 11.08
N ARG A 128 -3.08 -19.47 10.38
CA ARG A 128 -3.81 -19.89 9.33
C ARG A 128 -3.97 -20.92 8.80
#